data_53707aaea9fdde83733a9d04c597aef5
#
_entry.id   53707aaea9fdde83733a9d04c597aef5
#
_cell.length_a   1.000
_cell.length_b   1.000
_cell.length_c   1.000
_cell.angle_alpha   90.00
_cell.angle_beta   90.00
_cell.angle_gamma   90.00
#
_symmetry.space_group_name_H-M   'P 1'
#
loop_
_entity.id
_entity.type
_entity.pdbx_description
1 polymer ?
#
loop_
_entity_poly.entity_id
_entity_poly.type
_entity_poly.pdbx_seq_one_letter_code
_entity_poly.pdbx_strand_id
1 'polypeptide(L)' 'MTKIVLFMVLCSGLAGNQCKVISTPQVLFDDYSSCIVYGYAHSHKLIAGFDPEWTNSMEAYTKFSCEANQII' A
#
# COMPACT_ATOMS: atom_id res chain seq x y z
N MET A 1 21.79 -4.78 -9.97
CA MET A 1 21.08 -5.59 -8.96
C MET A 1 19.61 -5.19 -8.99
N THR A 2 18.71 -6.18 -8.99
CA THR A 2 17.27 -5.91 -9.04
C THR A 2 16.68 -6.01 -7.63
N LYS A 3 15.94 -5.00 -7.25
CA LYS A 3 15.21 -4.99 -5.99
C LYS A 3 13.73 -4.81 -6.26
N ILE A 4 12.91 -5.25 -5.34
CA ILE A 4 11.46 -5.09 -5.42
C ILE A 4 11.07 -3.85 -4.62
N VAL A 5 10.29 -2.99 -5.25
CA VAL A 5 9.84 -1.73 -4.65
C VAL A 5 8.33 -1.83 -4.40
N LEU A 6 7.92 -1.38 -3.23
CA LEU A 6 6.50 -1.35 -2.84
C LEU A 6 5.90 0.02 -3.13
N PHE A 7 4.81 0.03 -3.88
CA PHE A 7 3.98 1.23 -4.10
C PHE A 7 2.63 1.01 -3.46
N MET A 8 2.18 1.96 -2.65
CA MET A 8 0.91 1.83 -1.95
C MET A 8 0.09 3.10 -2.10
N VAL A 9 -1.22 2.94 -2.29
CA VAL A 9 -2.15 4.06 -2.39
C VAL A 9 -3.34 3.82 -1.48
N LEU A 10 -3.90 4.90 -0.96
CA LEU A 10 -5.13 4.89 -0.19
C LEU A 10 -6.25 5.40 -1.09
N CYS A 11 -7.31 4.63 -1.19
CA CYS A 11 -8.41 4.93 -2.09
C CYS A 11 -9.72 5.09 -1.34
N SER A 12 -10.65 5.86 -1.92
CA SER A 12 -12.01 5.99 -1.44
C SER A 12 -12.97 5.38 -2.46
N GLY A 13 -13.87 4.52 -2.02
CA GLY A 13 -14.91 3.94 -2.87
C GLY A 13 -16.05 4.89 -3.18
N LEU A 14 -16.14 6.03 -2.48
CA LEU A 14 -17.08 7.09 -2.82
C LEU A 14 -16.53 7.90 -3.98
N ALA A 15 -17.22 8.72 -4.61
CA ALA A 15 -16.75 9.73 -5.55
C ALA A 15 -15.71 9.24 -6.58
N GLY A 16 -15.97 8.07 -7.22
CA GLY A 16 -15.20 7.69 -8.40
C GLY A 16 -13.82 7.09 -8.15
N ASN A 17 -13.61 6.43 -7.02
CA ASN A 17 -12.39 5.69 -6.74
C ASN A 17 -11.13 6.56 -6.75
N GLN A 18 -11.19 7.68 -6.07
CA GLN A 18 -10.01 8.55 -5.94
C GLN A 18 -8.99 7.92 -5.01
N CYS A 19 -7.74 7.92 -5.46
CA CYS A 19 -6.64 7.34 -4.72
C CYS A 19 -5.53 8.36 -4.49
N LYS A 20 -4.87 8.27 -3.34
CA LYS A 20 -3.71 9.08 -3.01
C LYS A 20 -2.53 8.17 -2.71
N VAL A 21 -1.36 8.57 -3.17
CA VAL A 21 -0.14 7.84 -2.86
C VAL A 21 0.16 8.00 -1.37
N ILE A 22 0.39 6.87 -0.70
CA ILE A 22 0.79 6.88 0.69
C ILE A 22 2.31 6.92 0.73
N SER A 23 2.85 7.86 1.52
CA SER A 23 4.28 7.91 1.75
C SER A 23 4.65 6.74 2.67
N THR A 24 5.24 5.71 2.11
CA THR A 24 5.76 4.58 2.88
C THR A 24 7.26 4.74 3.05
N PRO A 25 7.84 4.17 4.13
CA PRO A 25 9.30 4.11 4.21
C PRO A 25 9.82 3.39 2.97
N GLN A 26 10.92 3.90 2.42
CA GLN A 26 11.51 3.25 1.25
C GLN A 26 12.18 1.96 1.70
N VAL A 27 11.43 0.87 1.59
CA VAL A 27 11.93 -0.46 1.91
C VAL A 27 12.16 -1.19 0.60
N LEU A 28 13.36 -1.69 0.42
CA LEU A 28 13.71 -2.51 -0.75
C LEU A 28 13.68 -3.96 -0.33
N PHE A 29 13.05 -4.79 -1.14
CA PHE A 29 12.90 -6.21 -0.85
C PHE A 29 13.75 -7.01 -1.82
N ASP A 30 14.30 -8.10 -1.33
CA ASP A 30 15.14 -8.97 -2.14
C ASP A 30 14.33 -9.88 -3.04
N ASP A 31 13.07 -10.19 -2.65
CA ASP A 31 12.20 -11.03 -3.45
C ASP A 31 10.78 -10.50 -3.42
N TYR A 32 9.99 -10.96 -4.39
CA TYR A 32 8.61 -10.54 -4.57
C TYR A 32 7.75 -10.95 -3.38
N SER A 33 7.95 -12.17 -2.88
CA SER A 33 7.15 -12.70 -1.78
C SER A 33 7.26 -11.84 -0.52
N SER A 34 8.46 -11.40 -0.19
CA SER A 34 8.66 -10.53 0.98
C SER A 34 7.92 -9.21 0.83
N CYS A 35 7.93 -8.64 -0.38
CA CYS A 35 7.21 -7.40 -0.65
C CYS A 35 5.70 -7.58 -0.49
N ILE A 36 5.14 -8.67 -1.01
CA ILE A 36 3.70 -8.93 -0.92
C ILE A 36 3.27 -9.13 0.52
N VAL A 37 4.02 -9.91 1.29
CA VAL A 37 3.72 -10.13 2.71
C VAL A 37 3.73 -8.81 3.47
N TYR A 38 4.75 -8.00 3.24
CA TYR A 38 4.86 -6.70 3.87
C TYR A 38 3.69 -5.78 3.47
N GLY A 39 3.34 -5.79 2.19
CA GLY A 39 2.25 -4.95 1.68
C GLY A 39 0.92 -5.27 2.35
N TYR A 40 0.59 -6.54 2.49
CA TYR A 40 -0.64 -6.94 3.17
C TYR A 40 -0.61 -6.61 4.66
N ALA A 41 0.51 -6.87 5.33
CA ALA A 41 0.64 -6.56 6.76
C ALA A 41 0.54 -5.06 7.01
N HIS A 42 1.20 -4.26 6.18
CA HIS A 42 1.18 -2.80 6.31
C HIS A 42 -0.20 -2.23 6.00
N SER A 43 -0.88 -2.75 4.99
CA SER A 43 -2.25 -2.35 4.65
C SER A 43 -3.20 -2.62 5.81
N HIS A 44 -3.10 -3.80 6.42
CA HIS A 44 -3.91 -4.13 7.57
C HIS A 44 -3.68 -3.17 8.72
N LYS A 45 -2.43 -2.87 9.00
CA LYS A 45 -2.04 -1.97 10.08
C LYS A 45 -2.59 -0.55 9.86
N LEU A 46 -2.50 -0.07 8.63
CA LEU A 46 -3.01 1.25 8.28
C LEU A 46 -4.51 1.34 8.47
N ILE A 47 -5.25 0.40 7.89
CA ILE A 47 -6.72 0.42 7.96
C ILE A 47 -7.19 0.23 9.39
N ALA A 48 -6.54 -0.66 10.16
CA ALA A 48 -6.91 -0.89 11.55
C ALA A 48 -6.62 0.32 12.44
N GLY A 49 -5.68 1.18 12.03
CA GLY A 49 -5.35 2.39 12.77
C GLY A 49 -6.28 3.57 12.49
N PHE A 50 -7.12 3.48 11.45
CA PHE A 50 -8.08 4.53 11.16
C PHE A 50 -9.32 4.37 12.03
N ASP A 51 -10.03 5.50 12.26
CA ASP A 51 -11.33 5.46 12.90
C ASP A 51 -12.29 4.64 12.04
N PRO A 52 -12.92 3.58 12.59
CA PRO A 52 -13.84 2.76 11.81
C PRO A 52 -15.00 3.55 11.19
N GLU A 53 -15.49 4.57 11.87
CA GLU A 53 -16.57 5.40 11.32
C GLU A 53 -16.10 6.13 10.08
N TRP A 54 -14.88 6.65 10.11
CA TRP A 54 -14.30 7.33 8.95
C TRP A 54 -14.10 6.35 7.82
N THR A 55 -13.53 5.17 8.11
CA THR A 55 -13.30 4.14 7.10
C THR A 55 -14.60 3.73 6.44
N ASN A 56 -15.65 3.52 7.23
CA ASN A 56 -16.96 3.14 6.71
C ASN A 56 -17.59 4.23 5.86
N SER A 57 -17.52 5.48 6.32
CA SER A 57 -18.17 6.59 5.59
C SER A 57 -17.46 6.91 4.28
N MET A 58 -16.14 6.77 4.24
CA MET A 58 -15.35 7.02 3.03
C MET A 58 -15.20 5.80 2.15
N GLU A 59 -15.61 4.63 2.63
CA GLU A 59 -15.35 3.34 1.98
C GLU A 59 -13.87 3.22 1.62
N ALA A 60 -13.02 3.52 2.62
CA ALA A 60 -11.58 3.59 2.41
C ALA A 60 -10.97 2.21 2.25
N TYR A 61 -10.04 2.08 1.31
CA TYR A 61 -9.30 0.84 1.12
C TYR A 61 -7.92 1.18 0.59
N THR A 62 -7.02 0.22 0.68
CA THR A 62 -5.67 0.39 0.17
C THR A 62 -5.42 -0.55 -1.00
N LYS A 63 -4.59 -0.09 -1.92
CA LYS A 63 -4.03 -0.93 -2.98
C LYS A 63 -2.53 -0.83 -2.92
N PHE A 64 -1.85 -1.90 -3.28
CA PHE A 64 -0.41 -1.84 -3.39
C PHE A 64 0.07 -2.71 -4.54
N SER A 65 1.25 -2.41 -5.03
CA SER A 65 1.92 -3.23 -6.03
C SER A 65 3.38 -3.36 -5.68
N CYS A 66 3.95 -4.49 -6.08
CA CYS A 66 5.37 -4.76 -5.90
C CYS A 66 5.98 -4.88 -7.27
N GLU A 67 6.94 -4.02 -7.56
CA GLU A 67 7.54 -3.95 -8.89
C GLU A 67 9.05 -4.12 -8.80
N ALA A 68 9.60 -4.90 -9.72
CA ALA A 68 11.04 -5.03 -9.83
C ALA A 68 11.62 -3.74 -10.39
N ASN A 69 12.61 -3.21 -9.70
CA ASN A 69 13.30 -2.01 -10.13
C ASN A 69 14.78 -2.27 -10.14
N GLN A 70 15.42 -1.99 -11.26
CA GLN A 70 16.84 -2.22 -11.38
C GLN A 70 17.60 -1.05 -10.78
N ILE A 71 18.40 -1.36 -9.77
CA ILE A 71 19.22 -0.37 -9.08
C ILE A 71 20.66 -0.54 -9.55
N ILE A 72 21.23 0.50 -10.08
CA ILE A 72 22.61 0.51 -10.58
C ILE A 72 23.53 1.10 -9.52
#